data_3e00269609ca3b956518b42bf2d7c2bf
#
_entry.id   3e00269609ca3b956518b42bf2d7c2bf
#
_cell.length_a   1.000
_cell.length_b   1.000
_cell.length_c   1.000
_cell.angle_alpha   90.00
_cell.angle_beta   90.00
_cell.angle_gamma   90.00
#
_symmetry.space_group_name_H-M   'P 1'
#
loop_
_entity.id
_entity.type
_entity.pdbx_description
1 polymer ?
#
loop_
_entity_poly.entity_id
_entity_poly.type
_entity_poly.pdbx_seq_one_letter_code
_entity_poly.pdbx_strand_id
1 'polypeptide(L)'
;ENYNSNAHRANHTLADEASSALENARSQISNFFGAKPENMIYTSGATEAINLVSYGWAKNNLHNGDVIVITEMEHHADIVPWQELSKEKGVEVRYVPINNETFVLDMEAFEIALEGAKLVCVTHTSNVLGIRNPIEDIIKMSKKIGCKVLIDCAQGAPHEKINFETLGADFLAISAHKMAGPT
;
A
#
# COMPACT_ATOMS: atom_id res chain seq x y z
N GLU A 1 -18.68 -1.71 -21.84
CA GLU A 1 -18.95 -1.72 -23.30
C GLU A 1 -20.03 -0.71 -23.70
N ASN A 2 -20.97 -0.35 -22.81
CA ASN A 2 -22.06 0.58 -23.11
C ASN A 2 -21.66 2.06 -23.04
N TYR A 3 -20.53 2.39 -22.40
CA TYR A 3 -20.09 3.78 -22.12
C TYR A 3 -18.70 4.06 -22.67
N ASN A 4 -18.39 3.63 -23.88
CA ASN A 4 -17.09 3.89 -24.48
C ASN A 4 -16.95 5.38 -24.87
N SER A 5 -16.64 6.21 -23.87
CA SER A 5 -16.43 7.65 -24.02
C SER A 5 -15.41 8.16 -23.01
N ASN A 6 -14.82 9.33 -23.28
CA ASN A 6 -13.89 10.00 -22.36
C ASN A 6 -14.63 10.54 -21.15
N ALA A 7 -14.44 9.89 -19.99
CA ALA A 7 -14.91 10.41 -18.73
C ALA A 7 -14.23 11.76 -18.42
N HIS A 8 -15.00 12.73 -17.89
CA HIS A 8 -14.56 14.06 -17.46
C HIS A 8 -13.98 14.99 -18.53
N ARG A 9 -14.03 14.64 -19.84
CA ARG A 9 -13.39 15.44 -20.90
C ARG A 9 -14.24 15.80 -22.10
N ALA A 10 -15.54 15.50 -22.07
CA ALA A 10 -16.44 15.82 -23.18
C ALA A 10 -17.83 16.23 -22.66
N ASN A 11 -18.48 17.16 -23.38
CA ASN A 11 -19.82 17.67 -23.07
C ASN A 11 -20.85 17.01 -23.98
N HIS A 12 -21.10 15.71 -23.76
CA HIS A 12 -22.18 14.97 -24.42
C HIS A 12 -22.67 13.82 -23.55
N THR A 13 -23.86 13.34 -23.76
CA THR A 13 -24.57 12.36 -22.93
C THR A 13 -23.73 11.13 -22.60
N LEU A 14 -23.03 10.54 -23.57
CA LEU A 14 -22.19 9.34 -23.33
C LEU A 14 -20.99 9.64 -22.40
N ALA A 15 -20.44 10.86 -22.43
CA ALA A 15 -19.37 11.24 -21.51
C ALA A 15 -19.89 11.46 -20.10
N ASP A 16 -21.09 11.99 -19.93
CA ASP A 16 -21.74 12.16 -18.64
C ASP A 16 -22.07 10.78 -18.03
N GLU A 17 -22.58 9.86 -18.83
CA GLU A 17 -22.84 8.47 -18.42
C GLU A 17 -21.55 7.76 -18.01
N ALA A 18 -20.47 7.87 -18.78
CA ALA A 18 -19.18 7.30 -18.47
C ALA A 18 -18.57 7.88 -17.17
N SER A 19 -18.67 9.19 -17.00
CA SER A 19 -18.20 9.89 -15.80
C SER A 19 -19.00 9.44 -14.57
N SER A 20 -20.31 9.37 -14.67
CA SER A 20 -21.20 8.93 -13.61
C SER A 20 -20.92 7.47 -13.21
N ALA A 21 -20.71 6.59 -14.19
CA ALA A 21 -20.37 5.19 -13.94
C ALA A 21 -19.02 5.04 -13.22
N LEU A 22 -17.99 5.83 -13.61
CA LEU A 22 -16.67 5.83 -12.99
C LEU A 22 -16.74 6.30 -11.53
N GLU A 23 -17.45 7.40 -11.25
CA GLU A 23 -17.58 7.94 -9.89
C GLU A 23 -18.45 7.03 -8.99
N ASN A 24 -19.47 6.39 -9.54
CA ASN A 24 -20.24 5.38 -8.82
C ASN A 24 -19.36 4.17 -8.45
N ALA A 25 -18.52 3.69 -9.37
CA ALA A 25 -17.59 2.60 -9.09
C ALA A 25 -16.56 3.02 -8.02
N ARG A 26 -16.01 4.24 -8.12
CA ARG A 26 -15.11 4.81 -7.10
C ARG A 26 -15.74 4.80 -5.72
N SER A 27 -16.98 5.28 -5.62
CA SER A 27 -17.72 5.34 -4.35
C SER A 27 -18.01 3.94 -3.79
N GLN A 28 -18.37 2.98 -4.64
CA GLN A 28 -18.61 1.61 -4.20
C GLN A 28 -17.35 0.93 -3.67
N ILE A 29 -16.23 1.06 -4.38
CA ILE A 29 -14.96 0.44 -4.00
C ILE A 29 -14.41 1.12 -2.74
N SER A 30 -14.42 2.46 -2.67
CA SER A 30 -13.96 3.18 -1.48
C SER A 30 -14.79 2.82 -0.25
N ASN A 31 -16.12 2.74 -0.36
CA ASN A 31 -17.00 2.31 0.72
C ASN A 31 -16.71 0.87 1.17
N PHE A 32 -16.42 -0.04 0.22
CA PHE A 32 -16.07 -1.43 0.54
C PHE A 32 -14.82 -1.51 1.42
N PHE A 33 -13.83 -0.66 1.17
CA PHE A 33 -12.60 -0.57 1.96
C PHE A 33 -12.64 0.44 3.11
N GLY A 34 -13.79 1.04 3.39
CA GLY A 34 -13.93 2.06 4.45
C GLY A 34 -13.02 3.28 4.21
N ALA A 35 -12.89 3.68 2.96
CA ALA A 35 -12.13 4.86 2.56
C ALA A 35 -13.06 5.91 1.97
N LYS A 36 -12.60 7.17 1.91
CA LYS A 36 -13.31 8.23 1.20
C LYS A 36 -13.00 8.15 -0.31
N PRO A 37 -13.95 8.45 -1.21
CA PRO A 37 -13.73 8.40 -2.65
C PRO A 37 -12.54 9.23 -3.13
N GLU A 38 -12.32 10.41 -2.54
CA GLU A 38 -11.20 11.29 -2.85
C GLU A 38 -9.82 10.73 -2.48
N ASN A 39 -9.77 9.75 -1.58
CA ASN A 39 -8.52 9.07 -1.17
C ASN A 39 -8.22 7.84 -2.04
N MET A 40 -9.09 7.52 -3.00
CA MET A 40 -8.93 6.36 -3.86
C MET A 40 -8.28 6.74 -5.19
N ILE A 41 -7.21 6.02 -5.54
CA ILE A 41 -6.49 6.17 -6.80
C ILE A 41 -6.57 4.86 -7.57
N TYR A 42 -6.98 4.93 -8.84
CA TYR A 42 -6.94 3.78 -9.75
C TYR A 42 -5.54 3.59 -10.30
N THR A 43 -5.06 2.36 -10.22
CA THR A 43 -3.78 1.91 -10.77
C THR A 43 -3.97 0.56 -11.46
N SER A 44 -2.97 0.10 -12.19
CA SER A 44 -2.98 -1.24 -12.82
C SER A 44 -2.85 -2.39 -11.82
N GLY A 45 -2.61 -2.10 -10.54
CA GLY A 45 -2.49 -3.07 -9.45
C GLY A 45 -1.58 -2.58 -8.33
N ALA A 46 -1.36 -3.44 -7.32
CA ALA A 46 -0.56 -3.09 -6.13
C ALA A 46 0.87 -2.66 -6.49
N THR A 47 1.50 -3.25 -7.50
CA THR A 47 2.84 -2.87 -7.94
C THR A 47 2.90 -1.40 -8.35
N GLU A 48 1.97 -0.93 -9.20
CA GLU A 48 1.92 0.49 -9.58
C GLU A 48 1.54 1.36 -8.39
N ALA A 49 0.62 0.91 -7.53
CA ALA A 49 0.23 1.65 -6.33
C ALA A 49 1.42 1.91 -5.39
N ILE A 50 2.25 0.88 -5.13
CA ILE A 50 3.46 1.01 -4.30
C ILE A 50 4.49 1.94 -4.98
N ASN A 51 4.71 1.78 -6.29
CA ASN A 51 5.58 2.69 -7.04
C ASN A 51 5.07 4.13 -7.00
N LEU A 52 3.74 4.34 -7.06
CA LEU A 52 3.15 5.68 -6.92
C LEU A 52 3.45 6.29 -5.55
N VAL A 53 3.43 5.52 -4.47
CA VAL A 53 3.87 6.00 -3.14
C VAL A 53 5.35 6.34 -3.15
N SER A 54 6.18 5.51 -3.78
CA SER A 54 7.62 5.78 -3.88
C SER A 54 7.92 7.08 -4.65
N TYR A 55 7.40 7.23 -5.86
CA TYR A 55 7.69 8.39 -6.70
C TYR A 55 6.90 9.64 -6.32
N GLY A 56 5.64 9.48 -5.91
CA GLY A 56 4.74 10.58 -5.61
C GLY A 56 4.96 11.15 -4.21
N TRP A 57 5.07 10.28 -3.21
CA TRP A 57 5.20 10.71 -1.82
C TRP A 57 6.65 10.59 -1.31
N ALA A 58 7.24 9.39 -1.31
CA ALA A 58 8.53 9.16 -0.65
C ALA A 58 9.66 9.99 -1.28
N LYS A 59 9.73 10.05 -2.60
CA LYS A 59 10.73 10.85 -3.31
C LYS A 59 10.68 12.34 -2.95
N ASN A 60 9.51 12.87 -2.61
CA ASN A 60 9.33 14.29 -2.28
C ASN A 60 9.45 14.60 -0.78
N ASN A 61 9.31 13.59 0.08
CA ASN A 61 9.25 13.77 1.53
C ASN A 61 10.43 13.14 2.29
N LEU A 62 11.19 12.24 1.64
CA LEU A 62 12.35 11.60 2.24
C LEU A 62 13.66 12.21 1.71
N HIS A 63 14.65 12.27 2.58
CA HIS A 63 15.94 12.89 2.34
C HIS A 63 17.07 11.92 2.68
N ASN A 64 18.30 12.29 2.31
CA ASN A 64 19.49 11.51 2.65
C ASN A 64 19.58 11.23 4.16
N GLY A 65 19.76 9.96 4.51
CA GLY A 65 19.81 9.50 5.90
C GLY A 65 18.47 9.23 6.57
N ASP A 66 17.33 9.55 5.93
CA ASP A 66 16.02 9.07 6.39
C ASP A 66 15.91 7.55 6.24
N VAL A 67 15.12 6.91 7.11
CA VAL A 67 15.01 5.45 7.19
C VAL A 67 13.65 4.98 6.68
N ILE A 68 13.67 3.97 5.82
CA ILE A 68 12.53 3.15 5.42
C ILE A 68 12.71 1.76 6.03
N VAL A 69 11.69 1.25 6.70
CA VAL A 69 11.66 -0.12 7.25
C VAL A 69 10.78 -0.98 6.38
N ILE A 70 11.30 -2.11 5.92
CA ILE A 70 10.57 -3.16 5.20
C ILE A 70 10.82 -4.51 5.86
N THR A 71 10.09 -5.55 5.47
CA THR A 71 10.31 -6.89 6.03
C THR A 71 10.94 -7.85 5.01
N GLU A 72 11.49 -8.96 5.49
CA GLU A 72 11.96 -10.04 4.61
C GLU A 72 10.81 -10.82 3.94
N MET A 73 9.56 -10.57 4.34
CA MET A 73 8.37 -11.18 3.73
C MET A 73 7.85 -10.46 2.49
N GLU A 74 8.42 -9.29 2.16
CA GLU A 74 7.85 -8.44 1.12
C GLU A 74 7.91 -9.07 -0.27
N HIS A 75 6.89 -8.79 -1.06
CA HIS A 75 6.94 -9.02 -2.50
C HIS A 75 7.95 -8.05 -3.14
N HIS A 76 8.61 -8.45 -4.23
CA HIS A 76 9.57 -7.58 -4.95
C HIS A 76 9.00 -6.20 -5.30
N ALA A 77 7.68 -6.10 -5.53
CA ALA A 77 7.01 -4.83 -5.77
C ALA A 77 7.13 -3.85 -4.59
N ASP A 78 7.31 -4.37 -3.37
CA ASP A 78 7.49 -3.60 -2.13
C ASP A 78 8.93 -3.67 -1.58
N ILE A 79 9.89 -4.09 -2.40
CA ILE A 79 11.32 -4.06 -2.11
C ILE A 79 12.06 -3.13 -3.09
N VAL A 80 11.90 -3.40 -4.38
CA VAL A 80 12.69 -2.75 -5.44
C VAL A 80 12.54 -1.22 -5.47
N PRO A 81 11.33 -0.64 -5.33
CA PRO A 81 11.17 0.81 -5.34
C PRO A 81 11.97 1.51 -4.23
N TRP A 82 12.08 0.88 -3.06
CA TRP A 82 12.81 1.42 -1.92
C TRP A 82 14.33 1.29 -2.09
N GLN A 83 14.80 0.20 -2.69
CA GLN A 83 16.21 0.04 -3.06
C GLN A 83 16.65 1.07 -4.11
N GLU A 84 15.82 1.35 -5.11
CA GLU A 84 16.11 2.38 -6.11
C GLU A 84 16.07 3.78 -5.48
N LEU A 85 15.11 4.07 -4.61
CA LEU A 85 15.08 5.34 -3.88
C LEU A 85 16.31 5.51 -2.97
N SER A 86 16.77 4.43 -2.34
CA SER A 86 18.01 4.41 -1.55
C SER A 86 19.22 4.82 -2.39
N LYS A 87 19.39 4.24 -3.58
CA LYS A 87 20.47 4.59 -4.51
C LYS A 87 20.38 6.03 -4.99
N GLU A 88 19.17 6.51 -5.27
CA GLU A 88 18.96 7.86 -5.82
C GLU A 88 19.15 8.95 -4.75
N LYS A 89 18.66 8.72 -3.54
CA LYS A 89 18.53 9.76 -2.51
C LYS A 89 19.37 9.53 -1.25
N GLY A 90 20.00 8.38 -1.11
CA GLY A 90 20.75 8.05 0.10
C GLY A 90 19.86 7.74 1.31
N VAL A 91 18.62 7.33 1.07
CA VAL A 91 17.72 6.83 2.11
C VAL A 91 18.22 5.46 2.58
N GLU A 92 18.22 5.20 3.87
CA GLU A 92 18.55 3.90 4.45
C GLU A 92 17.34 2.96 4.36
N VAL A 93 17.53 1.73 3.89
CA VAL A 93 16.51 0.68 3.91
C VAL A 93 16.89 -0.38 4.92
N ARG A 94 16.10 -0.54 5.97
CA ARG A 94 16.28 -1.57 7.00
C ARG A 94 15.31 -2.71 6.77
N TYR A 95 15.84 -3.93 6.87
CA TYR A 95 15.07 -5.17 6.71
C TYR A 95 14.80 -5.78 8.08
N VAL A 96 13.53 -6.04 8.36
CA VAL A 96 13.12 -6.78 9.57
C VAL A 96 13.11 -8.26 9.25
N PRO A 97 13.88 -9.08 9.99
CA PRO A 97 13.97 -10.51 9.75
C PRO A 97 12.69 -11.24 10.18
N ILE A 98 12.56 -12.47 9.68
CA ILE A 98 11.59 -13.46 10.15
C ILE A 98 12.28 -14.49 11.06
N ASN A 99 11.55 -15.06 11.98
CA ASN A 99 12.01 -16.20 12.72
C ASN A 99 12.05 -17.44 11.81
N ASN A 100 13.21 -18.06 11.66
CA ASN A 100 13.44 -19.16 10.71
C ASN A 100 12.73 -20.48 11.08
N GLU A 101 12.22 -20.60 12.30
CA GLU A 101 11.49 -21.80 12.75
C GLU A 101 9.97 -21.62 12.63
N THR A 102 9.47 -20.44 12.98
CA THR A 102 8.03 -20.13 13.00
C THR A 102 7.57 -19.35 11.75
N PHE A 103 8.50 -18.78 11.00
CA PHE A 103 8.30 -17.91 9.85
C PHE A 103 7.49 -16.63 10.15
N VAL A 104 7.27 -16.29 11.42
CA VAL A 104 6.64 -15.02 11.81
C VAL A 104 7.67 -13.89 11.87
N LEU A 105 7.18 -12.66 11.69
CA LEU A 105 8.00 -11.46 11.79
C LEU A 105 8.59 -11.29 13.19
N ASP A 106 9.89 -10.96 13.25
CA ASP A 106 10.56 -10.64 14.51
C ASP A 106 10.16 -9.22 14.96
N MET A 107 9.24 -9.14 15.92
CA MET A 107 8.71 -7.87 16.39
C MET A 107 9.68 -7.11 17.31
N GLU A 108 10.66 -7.78 17.93
CA GLU A 108 11.73 -7.11 18.69
C GLU A 108 12.70 -6.42 17.72
N ALA A 109 13.10 -7.12 16.65
CA ALA A 109 13.89 -6.54 15.57
C ALA A 109 13.13 -5.41 14.86
N PHE A 110 11.81 -5.52 14.70
CA PHE A 110 10.97 -4.46 14.15
C PHE A 110 11.03 -3.19 15.02
N GLU A 111 10.88 -3.32 16.34
CA GLU A 111 10.96 -2.18 17.26
C GLU A 111 12.32 -1.45 17.16
N ILE A 112 13.41 -2.20 17.07
CA ILE A 112 14.76 -1.64 16.89
C ILE A 112 14.88 -0.93 15.52
N ALA A 113 14.36 -1.55 14.46
CA ALA A 113 14.41 -0.99 13.12
C ALA A 113 13.64 0.32 12.96
N LEU A 114 12.64 0.56 13.82
CA LEU A 114 11.84 1.79 13.82
C LEU A 114 12.61 3.03 14.27
N GLU A 115 13.79 2.91 14.88
CA GLU A 115 14.55 4.07 15.33
C GLU A 115 14.85 5.03 14.17
N GLY A 116 14.28 6.24 14.23
CA GLY A 116 14.42 7.26 13.20
C GLY A 116 13.66 7.00 11.89
N ALA A 117 12.84 5.94 11.83
CA ALA A 117 12.09 5.61 10.62
C ALA A 117 11.07 6.69 10.24
N LYS A 118 10.95 6.92 8.93
CA LYS A 118 9.97 7.84 8.31
C LYS A 118 8.86 7.10 7.58
N LEU A 119 9.15 5.90 7.09
CA LEU A 119 8.20 5.06 6.37
C LEU A 119 8.40 3.61 6.78
N VAL A 120 7.31 2.91 7.03
CA VAL A 120 7.25 1.44 7.15
C VAL A 120 6.44 0.93 5.97
N CYS A 121 6.95 -0.09 5.27
CA CYS A 121 6.21 -0.79 4.23
C CYS A 121 6.15 -2.27 4.61
N VAL A 122 4.94 -2.81 4.69
CA VAL A 122 4.76 -4.19 5.13
C VAL A 122 3.61 -4.87 4.39
N THR A 123 3.85 -6.11 3.98
CA THR A 123 2.78 -6.96 3.44
C THR A 123 1.82 -7.39 4.54
N HIS A 124 0.50 -7.26 4.28
CA HIS A 124 -0.53 -7.73 5.20
C HIS A 124 -0.44 -9.25 5.39
N THR A 125 -0.36 -9.97 4.28
CA THR A 125 -0.24 -11.44 4.24
C THR A 125 0.79 -11.81 3.20
N SER A 126 1.77 -12.62 3.59
CA SER A 126 2.82 -13.09 2.68
C SER A 126 2.24 -13.94 1.54
N ASN A 127 2.60 -13.61 0.31
CA ASN A 127 2.21 -14.39 -0.87
C ASN A 127 2.94 -15.76 -0.97
N VAL A 128 4.03 -15.92 -0.23
CA VAL A 128 4.85 -17.15 -0.21
C VAL A 128 4.47 -18.02 0.97
N LEU A 129 4.42 -17.44 2.17
CA LEU A 129 4.23 -18.17 3.42
C LEU A 129 2.76 -18.30 3.82
N GLY A 130 1.87 -17.43 3.30
CA GLY A 130 0.46 -17.35 3.71
C GLY A 130 0.26 -16.83 5.14
N ILE A 131 1.31 -16.34 5.77
CA ILE A 131 1.27 -15.81 7.14
C ILE A 131 0.78 -14.37 7.12
N ARG A 132 -0.18 -14.07 7.99
CA ARG A 132 -0.65 -12.71 8.26
C ARG A 132 0.29 -12.03 9.26
N ASN A 133 0.78 -10.87 8.91
CA ASN A 133 1.59 -10.04 9.81
C ASN A 133 0.73 -9.33 10.87
N PRO A 134 1.30 -8.97 12.02
CA PRO A 134 0.60 -8.24 13.09
C PRO A 134 0.46 -6.75 12.75
N ILE A 135 -0.33 -6.45 11.70
CA ILE A 135 -0.46 -5.15 11.08
C ILE A 135 -0.89 -4.06 12.07
N GLU A 136 -1.82 -4.39 12.95
CA GLU A 136 -2.36 -3.46 13.95
C GLU A 136 -1.26 -3.00 14.93
N ASP A 137 -0.41 -3.91 15.37
CA ASP A 137 0.72 -3.59 16.26
C ASP A 137 1.80 -2.81 15.51
N ILE A 138 2.12 -3.20 14.28
CA ILE A 138 3.07 -2.49 13.40
C ILE A 138 2.63 -1.04 13.21
N ILE A 139 1.37 -0.81 12.84
CA ILE A 139 0.81 0.55 12.67
C ILE A 139 0.88 1.33 13.98
N LYS A 140 0.44 0.72 15.08
CA LYS A 140 0.45 1.36 16.39
C LYS A 140 1.85 1.79 16.83
N MET A 141 2.85 0.93 16.64
CA MET A 141 4.25 1.23 16.97
C MET A 141 4.80 2.34 16.08
N SER A 142 4.57 2.27 14.76
CA SER A 142 5.00 3.28 13.79
C SER A 142 4.39 4.65 14.06
N LYS A 143 3.10 4.70 14.37
CA LYS A 143 2.40 5.97 14.67
C LYS A 143 2.88 6.65 15.94
N LYS A 144 3.34 5.91 16.96
CA LYS A 144 3.91 6.49 18.19
C LYS A 144 5.12 7.40 17.91
N ILE A 145 5.87 7.12 16.87
CA ILE A 145 7.05 7.89 16.46
C ILE A 145 6.78 8.84 15.27
N GLY A 146 5.52 8.95 14.83
CA GLY A 146 5.14 9.79 13.67
C GLY A 146 5.55 9.20 12.31
N CYS A 147 5.88 7.92 12.25
CA CYS A 147 6.25 7.22 11.03
C CYS A 147 5.02 6.95 10.15
N LYS A 148 5.16 7.10 8.84
CA LYS A 148 4.12 6.74 7.86
C LYS A 148 4.12 5.23 7.61
N VAL A 149 2.95 4.68 7.28
CA VAL A 149 2.78 3.24 7.05
C VAL A 149 2.09 2.97 5.72
N LEU A 150 2.74 2.18 4.88
CA LEU A 150 2.20 1.57 3.67
C LEU A 150 1.92 0.08 3.96
N ILE A 151 0.71 -0.37 3.65
CA ILE A 151 0.34 -1.78 3.74
C ILE A 151 0.12 -2.34 2.33
N ASP A 152 0.90 -3.35 1.94
CA ASP A 152 0.59 -4.17 0.77
C ASP A 152 -0.48 -5.20 1.13
N CYS A 153 -1.72 -4.92 0.73
CA CYS A 153 -2.88 -5.80 0.91
C CYS A 153 -3.19 -6.66 -0.31
N ALA A 154 -2.27 -6.83 -1.25
CA ALA A 154 -2.53 -7.63 -2.45
C ALA A 154 -2.99 -9.06 -2.14
N GLN A 155 -2.51 -9.65 -1.04
CA GLN A 155 -2.96 -10.96 -0.56
C GLN A 155 -3.96 -10.86 0.61
N GLY A 156 -3.92 -9.81 1.42
CA GLY A 156 -4.83 -9.65 2.55
C GLY A 156 -6.26 -9.33 2.13
N ALA A 157 -6.43 -8.39 1.20
CA ALA A 157 -7.73 -7.90 0.77
C ALA A 157 -8.69 -8.98 0.18
N PRO A 158 -8.21 -10.03 -0.53
CA PRO A 158 -9.07 -11.14 -0.97
C PRO A 158 -9.64 -12.01 0.16
N HIS A 159 -8.97 -12.05 1.31
CA HIS A 159 -9.25 -13.03 2.37
C HIS A 159 -9.83 -12.41 3.63
N GLU A 160 -9.60 -11.13 3.87
CA GLU A 160 -10.06 -10.43 5.06
C GLU A 160 -10.75 -9.12 4.71
N LYS A 161 -11.73 -8.74 5.54
CA LYS A 161 -12.37 -7.43 5.41
C LYS A 161 -11.43 -6.35 5.93
N ILE A 162 -10.88 -5.57 5.01
CA ILE A 162 -10.03 -4.44 5.34
C ILE A 162 -10.89 -3.17 5.42
N ASN A 163 -10.72 -2.39 6.49
CA ASN A 163 -11.29 -1.06 6.61
C ASN A 163 -10.13 -0.06 6.81
N PHE A 164 -9.88 0.75 5.81
CA PHE A 164 -8.74 1.66 5.76
C PHE A 164 -8.77 2.71 6.88
N GLU A 165 -9.95 3.26 7.17
CA GLU A 165 -10.10 4.32 8.17
C GLU A 165 -9.78 3.79 9.58
N THR A 166 -10.32 2.61 9.93
CA THR A 166 -10.08 2.00 11.24
C THR A 166 -8.70 1.34 11.35
N LEU A 167 -8.14 0.89 10.23
CA LEU A 167 -6.78 0.32 10.18
C LEU A 167 -5.73 1.37 10.55
N GLY A 168 -5.93 2.62 10.11
CA GLY A 168 -5.07 3.73 10.44
C GLY A 168 -3.74 3.80 9.68
N ALA A 169 -3.57 3.02 8.62
CA ALA A 169 -2.44 3.14 7.69
C ALA A 169 -2.52 4.46 6.91
N ASP A 170 -1.37 4.94 6.39
CA ASP A 170 -1.33 6.13 5.54
C ASP A 170 -1.56 5.77 4.06
N PHE A 171 -1.11 4.58 3.66
CA PHE A 171 -1.27 4.06 2.29
C PHE A 171 -1.68 2.60 2.32
N LEU A 172 -2.52 2.21 1.36
CA LEU A 172 -2.99 0.83 1.17
C LEU A 172 -2.89 0.47 -0.30
N ALA A 173 -2.14 -0.56 -0.64
CA ALA A 173 -2.03 -1.08 -2.00
C ALA A 173 -2.84 -2.37 -2.17
N ILE A 174 -3.64 -2.45 -3.24
CA ILE A 174 -4.56 -3.56 -3.51
C ILE A 174 -4.44 -3.99 -4.97
N SER A 175 -4.68 -5.27 -5.24
CA SER A 175 -4.73 -5.83 -6.59
C SER A 175 -6.13 -6.41 -6.87
N ALA A 176 -6.93 -5.74 -7.69
CA ALA A 176 -8.31 -6.13 -7.98
C ALA A 176 -8.41 -7.52 -8.63
N HIS A 177 -7.46 -7.90 -9.50
CA HIS A 177 -7.45 -9.22 -10.14
C HIS A 177 -7.31 -10.40 -9.16
N LYS A 178 -6.82 -10.17 -7.94
CA LYS A 178 -6.78 -11.18 -6.86
C LYS A 178 -8.10 -11.25 -6.08
N MET A 179 -9.01 -10.30 -6.29
CA MET A 179 -10.32 -10.18 -5.64
C MET A 179 -11.47 -10.45 -6.61
N ALA A 180 -11.28 -11.28 -7.62
CA ALA A 180 -12.22 -11.53 -8.72
C ALA A 180 -12.64 -10.25 -9.50
N GLY A 181 -11.85 -9.20 -9.41
CA GLY A 181 -12.00 -7.98 -10.19
C GLY A 181 -11.34 -8.10 -11.58
N PRO A 182 -11.48 -7.07 -12.41
CA PRO A 182 -10.85 -7.04 -13.73
C PRO A 182 -9.31 -6.99 -13.62
N THR A 183 -8.67 -7.50 -14.66
CA THR A 183 -7.19 -7.47 -14.83
C THR A 183 -6.77 -6.23 -15.61
#